data_13a6920c8670fd72909b28cf27804f55
#
_entry.id   13a6920c8670fd72909b28cf27804f55
#
_cell.length_a   1.000
_cell.length_b   1.000
_cell.length_c   1.000
_cell.angle_alpha   90.00
_cell.angle_beta   90.00
_cell.angle_gamma   90.00
#
_symmetry.space_group_name_H-M   'P 1'
#
loop_
_entity.id
_entity.type
_entity.pdbx_description
1 polymer ?
#
loop_
_entity_poly.entity_id
_entity_poly.type
_entity_poly.pdbx_seq_one_letter_code
_entity_poly.pdbx_strand_id
1 'polypeptide(L)'
;MFRMLIVVCLVSSFIRTSRVFADPADGATIERLIGELGDDEYAVRRRAEEELIRLGPDAFDELKGAVDHPDLEVSERVRYILERLRVEWIRPEDPPEVRRLLTRYSDLGDGEKMERIARLGALPDGGGDAALCRIARLDLSPLMARRAALALIQPRVPPDAKSPHREACLAELGVGTRAPVEWIRLHLDEDQSPEETAAAWDQFAEAEQTLIDEDSAETNFDVLQSLLEHELHVCDELKLTDATLTALERIIDRSEISLDDAAPTIDVPSTWGLEWSLRWILKHRRWDVVPGFTERYGAKLDQSRRSLYLLAAATAGAEGAAAAAQLADKAFNLAAEEGADDEDERIDVAELLAAVGQVEWAEREFRRTIEKYPEIEWRSMKARYELAAWLFDRQDYQGAADLLGEFLDALTPATQRQLLEEMQARRESRRFLDIPTVSARRQYYQSFYHESRGEYDEQRKCLEKASAANASDPDILIAMFRVPEADEEFRQRTRAAIRKMNEAFQAEIEEYPDDPNAYNQWAWLIGNTEGDFAKAVEYSRRSLEIRPDEPSYLDTLGRCYYAAGDLDNAIKAQQRAVELTPHYGVMRRQLELFQREAASKQP
;
A
#
# COMPACT_ATOMS: atom_id res chain seq x y z
N MET A 1 5.31 65.70 56.45
CA MET A 1 5.99 66.05 55.19
C MET A 1 5.53 65.04 54.13
N PHE A 2 4.54 65.48 53.37
CA PHE A 2 3.87 64.74 52.31
C PHE A 2 4.79 64.61 51.06
N ARG A 3 4.98 63.45 50.51
CA ARG A 3 5.47 63.26 49.12
C ARG A 3 4.37 62.56 48.32
N MET A 4 3.81 63.32 47.43
CA MET A 4 2.81 62.97 46.46
C MET A 4 3.46 62.14 45.35
N LEU A 5 3.01 60.87 45.12
CA LEU A 5 3.43 60.05 44.04
C LEU A 5 2.42 60.20 42.90
N ILE A 6 2.88 60.79 41.79
CA ILE A 6 2.10 60.87 40.55
C ILE A 6 2.23 59.54 39.82
N VAL A 7 1.12 58.82 39.70
CA VAL A 7 0.99 57.61 38.84
C VAL A 7 0.58 58.14 37.46
N VAL A 8 1.51 58.02 36.51
CA VAL A 8 1.22 58.23 35.08
C VAL A 8 0.65 56.92 34.53
N CYS A 9 -0.66 56.88 34.28
CA CYS A 9 -1.31 55.82 33.50
C CYS A 9 -0.99 56.04 32.00
N LEU A 10 -0.07 55.25 31.47
CA LEU A 10 0.10 55.07 30.03
C LEU A 10 -1.04 54.14 29.53
N VAL A 11 -2.05 54.75 28.93
CA VAL A 11 -3.08 54.06 28.17
C VAL A 11 -2.45 53.71 26.82
N SER A 12 -1.95 52.47 26.72
CA SER A 12 -1.57 51.89 25.44
C SER A 12 -2.84 51.59 24.64
N SER A 13 -3.18 52.46 23.72
CA SER A 13 -4.20 52.22 22.71
C SER A 13 -3.71 51.10 21.78
N PHE A 14 -4.13 49.88 22.04
CA PHE A 14 -4.10 48.82 21.05
C PHE A 14 -5.07 49.21 19.93
N ILE A 15 -4.54 49.73 18.85
CA ILE A 15 -5.25 49.81 17.58
C ILE A 15 -5.38 48.35 17.10
N ARG A 16 -6.48 47.71 17.47
CA ARG A 16 -6.99 46.54 16.74
C ARG A 16 -7.32 47.04 15.33
N THR A 17 -6.45 46.79 14.39
CA THR A 17 -6.83 46.74 12.98
C THR A 17 -7.79 45.58 12.83
N SER A 18 -9.05 45.80 13.09
CA SER A 18 -10.11 44.94 12.59
C SER A 18 -9.95 44.94 11.08
N ARG A 19 -9.41 43.84 10.49
CA ARG A 19 -9.64 43.56 9.10
C ARG A 19 -11.17 43.48 8.98
N VAL A 20 -11.75 44.47 8.32
CA VAL A 20 -13.10 44.40 7.82
C VAL A 20 -13.03 43.25 6.80
N PHE A 21 -13.43 42.06 7.20
CA PHE A 21 -13.82 41.05 6.23
C PHE A 21 -14.98 41.73 5.48
N ALA A 22 -14.75 42.08 4.22
CA ALA A 22 -15.84 42.34 3.30
C ALA A 22 -16.76 41.12 3.36
N ASP A 23 -18.07 41.34 3.43
CA ASP A 23 -19.03 40.24 3.19
C ASP A 23 -18.58 39.52 1.93
N PRO A 24 -18.58 38.15 1.92
CA PRO A 24 -18.20 37.39 0.72
C PRO A 24 -18.99 37.99 -0.44
N ALA A 25 -18.28 38.37 -1.51
CA ALA A 25 -18.92 38.96 -2.66
C ALA A 25 -19.95 37.97 -3.17
N ASP A 26 -21.20 38.43 -3.32
CA ASP A 26 -22.27 37.61 -3.87
C ASP A 26 -21.83 37.07 -5.27
N GLY A 27 -21.96 35.80 -5.55
CA GLY A 27 -21.60 35.17 -6.83
C GLY A 27 -22.14 35.95 -8.05
N ALA A 28 -23.35 36.51 -7.93
CA ALA A 28 -23.92 37.41 -8.93
C ALA A 28 -23.07 38.68 -9.18
N THR A 29 -22.37 39.17 -8.16
CA THR A 29 -21.44 40.32 -8.32
C THR A 29 -20.18 39.91 -9.07
N ILE A 30 -19.65 38.71 -8.81
CA ILE A 30 -18.46 38.16 -9.49
C ILE A 30 -18.80 37.87 -10.95
N GLU A 31 -19.92 37.21 -11.24
CA GLU A 31 -20.40 36.95 -12.61
C GLU A 31 -20.57 38.23 -13.42
N ARG A 32 -21.14 39.30 -12.81
CA ARG A 32 -21.26 40.61 -13.46
C ARG A 32 -19.87 41.19 -13.79
N LEU A 33 -18.91 41.13 -12.86
CA LEU A 33 -17.54 41.62 -13.08
C LEU A 33 -16.84 40.81 -14.18
N ILE A 34 -17.06 39.50 -14.27
CA ILE A 34 -16.55 38.64 -15.34
C ILE A 34 -17.16 39.08 -16.69
N GLY A 35 -18.45 39.35 -16.75
CA GLY A 35 -19.08 39.89 -17.95
C GLY A 35 -18.51 41.25 -18.35
N GLU A 36 -18.20 42.14 -17.39
CA GLU A 36 -17.57 43.46 -17.63
C GLU A 36 -16.11 43.34 -18.17
N LEU A 37 -15.44 42.16 -18.07
CA LEU A 37 -14.13 41.94 -18.70
C LEU A 37 -14.19 42.00 -20.23
N GLY A 38 -15.34 41.74 -20.85
CA GLY A 38 -15.59 41.83 -22.29
C GLY A 38 -16.24 43.17 -22.74
N ASP A 39 -16.39 44.18 -21.87
CA ASP A 39 -17.05 45.43 -22.21
C ASP A 39 -16.25 46.21 -23.30
N ASP A 40 -16.97 46.92 -24.18
CA ASP A 40 -16.37 47.71 -25.24
C ASP A 40 -15.43 48.84 -24.69
N GLU A 41 -15.78 49.40 -23.50
CA GLU A 41 -15.00 50.45 -22.84
C GLU A 41 -13.80 49.88 -22.06
N TYR A 42 -12.59 50.23 -22.44
CA TYR A 42 -11.37 49.82 -21.75
C TYR A 42 -11.36 50.13 -20.24
N ALA A 43 -11.95 51.27 -19.86
CA ALA A 43 -12.02 51.71 -18.44
C ALA A 43 -12.88 50.76 -17.60
N VAL A 44 -13.96 50.20 -18.19
CA VAL A 44 -14.84 49.22 -17.54
C VAL A 44 -14.08 47.91 -17.35
N ARG A 45 -13.48 47.39 -18.43
CA ARG A 45 -12.69 46.15 -18.37
C ARG A 45 -11.60 46.20 -17.32
N ARG A 46 -10.85 47.31 -17.27
CA ARG A 46 -9.75 47.49 -16.31
C ARG A 46 -10.25 47.53 -14.87
N ARG A 47 -11.36 48.24 -14.61
CA ARG A 47 -11.95 48.31 -13.27
C ARG A 47 -12.43 46.93 -12.82
N ALA A 48 -13.09 46.17 -13.68
CA ALA A 48 -13.53 44.80 -13.38
C ALA A 48 -12.33 43.89 -13.05
N GLU A 49 -11.26 43.95 -13.84
CA GLU A 49 -10.02 43.22 -13.58
C GLU A 49 -9.40 43.58 -12.21
N GLU A 50 -9.25 44.84 -11.90
CA GLU A 50 -8.70 45.31 -10.61
C GLU A 50 -9.57 44.86 -9.43
N GLU A 51 -10.89 44.84 -9.59
CA GLU A 51 -11.84 44.43 -8.56
C GLU A 51 -11.81 42.91 -8.33
N LEU A 52 -11.77 42.11 -9.41
CA LEU A 52 -11.63 40.63 -9.31
C LEU A 52 -10.31 40.23 -8.69
N ILE A 53 -9.19 40.92 -9.00
CA ILE A 53 -7.91 40.67 -8.33
C ILE A 53 -7.99 41.05 -6.84
N ARG A 54 -8.73 42.12 -6.50
CA ARG A 54 -8.91 42.54 -5.09
C ARG A 54 -9.76 41.55 -4.30
N LEU A 55 -10.75 40.94 -4.91
CA LEU A 55 -11.55 39.84 -4.32
C LEU A 55 -10.69 38.61 -4.01
N GLY A 56 -9.64 38.39 -4.79
CA GLY A 56 -8.70 37.32 -4.54
C GLY A 56 -9.33 35.92 -4.65
N PRO A 57 -9.02 34.99 -3.72
CA PRO A 57 -9.54 33.62 -3.75
C PRO A 57 -11.05 33.48 -3.67
N ASP A 58 -11.78 34.51 -3.24
CA ASP A 58 -13.24 34.49 -3.18
C ASP A 58 -13.88 34.50 -4.58
N ALA A 59 -13.17 35.02 -5.60
CA ALA A 59 -13.62 35.00 -6.99
C ALA A 59 -13.05 33.79 -7.79
N PHE A 60 -12.31 32.89 -7.15
CA PHE A 60 -11.57 31.85 -7.84
C PHE A 60 -12.48 30.88 -8.60
N ASP A 61 -13.57 30.45 -7.99
CA ASP A 61 -14.42 29.41 -8.56
C ASP A 61 -15.17 29.90 -9.81
N GLU A 62 -15.72 31.12 -9.75
CA GLU A 62 -16.41 31.74 -10.88
C GLU A 62 -15.44 32.09 -12.02
N LEU A 63 -14.23 32.60 -11.66
CA LEU A 63 -13.17 32.85 -12.65
C LEU A 63 -12.74 31.53 -13.33
N LYS A 64 -12.59 30.45 -12.56
CA LYS A 64 -12.23 29.14 -13.11
C LYS A 64 -13.31 28.61 -14.06
N GLY A 65 -14.59 28.81 -13.74
CA GLY A 65 -15.71 28.47 -14.61
C GLY A 65 -15.75 29.29 -15.91
N ALA A 66 -15.11 30.47 -15.94
CA ALA A 66 -15.07 31.36 -17.10
C ALA A 66 -13.77 31.25 -17.94
N VAL A 67 -12.90 30.29 -17.68
CA VAL A 67 -11.64 30.09 -18.44
C VAL A 67 -11.89 29.84 -19.92
N ASP A 68 -12.95 29.13 -20.25
CA ASP A 68 -13.36 28.79 -21.61
C ASP A 68 -14.58 29.63 -22.08
N HIS A 69 -14.66 30.86 -21.58
CA HIS A 69 -15.72 31.78 -21.98
C HIS A 69 -15.73 31.98 -23.53
N PRO A 70 -16.90 32.04 -24.19
CA PRO A 70 -17.02 32.17 -25.64
C PRO A 70 -16.41 33.48 -26.19
N ASP A 71 -16.36 34.52 -25.37
CA ASP A 71 -15.62 35.75 -25.68
C ASP A 71 -14.15 35.59 -25.33
N LEU A 72 -13.28 35.66 -26.35
CA LEU A 72 -11.83 35.48 -26.20
C LEU A 72 -11.19 36.52 -25.29
N GLU A 73 -11.68 37.79 -25.29
CA GLU A 73 -11.16 38.87 -24.41
C GLU A 73 -11.44 38.53 -22.94
N VAL A 74 -12.63 38.01 -22.64
CA VAL A 74 -12.99 37.57 -21.28
C VAL A 74 -12.10 36.39 -20.87
N SER A 75 -12.01 35.36 -21.71
CA SER A 75 -11.22 34.16 -21.45
C SER A 75 -9.74 34.49 -21.16
N GLU A 76 -9.11 35.32 -22.00
CA GLU A 76 -7.71 35.74 -21.84
C GLU A 76 -7.50 36.54 -20.53
N ARG A 77 -8.43 37.45 -20.19
CA ARG A 77 -8.37 38.21 -18.95
C ARG A 77 -8.59 37.38 -17.72
N VAL A 78 -9.51 36.42 -17.80
CA VAL A 78 -9.76 35.45 -16.72
C VAL A 78 -8.49 34.66 -16.42
N ARG A 79 -7.80 34.11 -17.45
CA ARG A 79 -6.53 33.38 -17.27
C ARG A 79 -5.47 34.29 -16.64
N TYR A 80 -5.34 35.53 -17.14
CA TYR A 80 -4.42 36.52 -16.58
C TYR A 80 -4.70 36.84 -15.11
N ILE A 81 -5.99 36.99 -14.71
CA ILE A 81 -6.38 37.23 -13.33
C ILE A 81 -6.04 36.01 -12.46
N LEU A 82 -6.41 34.80 -12.89
CA LEU A 82 -6.14 33.58 -12.15
C LEU A 82 -4.64 33.39 -11.83
N GLU A 83 -3.75 33.67 -12.79
CA GLU A 83 -2.30 33.61 -12.58
C GLU A 83 -1.78 34.62 -11.56
N ARG A 84 -2.54 35.68 -11.32
CA ARG A 84 -2.19 36.76 -10.39
C ARG A 84 -2.86 36.71 -9.04
N LEU A 85 -3.83 35.78 -8.87
CA LEU A 85 -4.45 35.58 -7.58
C LEU A 85 -3.41 35.11 -6.57
N ARG A 86 -3.27 35.82 -5.48
CA ARG A 86 -2.39 35.44 -4.38
C ARG A 86 -3.15 34.55 -3.42
N VAL A 87 -2.93 33.25 -3.56
CA VAL A 87 -3.45 32.28 -2.60
C VAL A 87 -2.57 32.28 -1.36
N GLU A 88 -3.16 32.53 -0.20
CA GLU A 88 -2.47 32.36 1.09
C GLU A 88 -2.52 30.88 1.46
N TRP A 89 -1.47 30.14 1.07
CA TRP A 89 -1.38 28.69 1.31
C TRP A 89 -1.27 28.32 2.78
N ILE A 90 -0.73 29.23 3.62
CA ILE A 90 -0.51 29.02 5.05
C ILE A 90 -1.51 29.86 5.83
N ARG A 91 -2.25 29.20 6.75
CA ARG A 91 -3.15 29.86 7.69
C ARG A 91 -2.50 29.97 9.07
N PRO A 92 -2.89 30.97 9.90
CA PRO A 92 -2.39 31.07 11.28
C PRO A 92 -2.67 29.86 12.15
N GLU A 93 -3.79 29.18 11.91
CA GLU A 93 -4.28 27.98 12.61
C GLU A 93 -3.62 26.68 12.14
N ASP A 94 -2.94 26.67 10.98
CA ASP A 94 -2.29 25.48 10.47
C ASP A 94 -1.23 24.96 11.46
N PRO A 95 -1.14 23.64 11.66
CA PRO A 95 -0.06 23.03 12.45
C PRO A 95 1.34 23.38 11.93
N PRO A 96 2.37 23.37 12.77
CA PRO A 96 3.75 23.74 12.36
C PRO A 96 4.24 22.92 11.16
N GLU A 97 3.91 21.63 11.09
CA GLU A 97 4.31 20.75 10.00
C GLU A 97 3.61 21.13 8.69
N VAL A 98 2.32 21.42 8.71
CA VAL A 98 1.55 21.91 7.56
C VAL A 98 2.15 23.21 7.03
N ARG A 99 2.47 24.17 7.93
CA ARG A 99 3.11 25.42 7.53
C ARG A 99 4.47 25.19 6.86
N ARG A 100 5.24 24.22 7.34
CA ARG A 100 6.51 23.82 6.73
C ARG A 100 6.30 23.25 5.32
N LEU A 101 5.34 22.35 5.16
CA LEU A 101 5.02 21.71 3.89
C LEU A 101 4.49 22.71 2.85
N LEU A 102 3.72 23.71 3.27
CA LEU A 102 3.14 24.72 2.37
C LEU A 102 4.03 25.94 2.13
N THR A 103 5.21 26.01 2.77
CA THR A 103 6.15 27.11 2.54
C THR A 103 6.55 27.14 1.06
N ARG A 104 6.30 28.31 0.41
CA ARG A 104 6.56 28.54 -1.03
C ARG A 104 5.89 27.53 -1.96
N TYR A 105 4.74 26.99 -1.59
CA TYR A 105 4.03 25.97 -2.38
C TYR A 105 3.77 26.41 -3.83
N SER A 106 3.43 27.68 -4.08
CA SER A 106 3.23 28.22 -5.43
C SER A 106 4.45 28.15 -6.33
N ASP A 107 5.67 28.12 -5.75
CA ASP A 107 6.92 28.16 -6.50
C ASP A 107 7.44 26.78 -6.87
N LEU A 108 6.77 25.72 -6.41
CA LEU A 108 7.21 24.33 -6.57
C LEU A 108 6.81 23.77 -7.93
N GLY A 109 7.65 22.89 -8.46
CA GLY A 109 7.28 22.03 -9.59
C GLY A 109 6.32 20.91 -9.18
N ASP A 110 5.65 20.29 -10.17
CA ASP A 110 4.61 19.29 -9.94
C ASP A 110 5.10 18.09 -9.12
N GLY A 111 6.32 17.61 -9.33
CA GLY A 111 6.88 16.51 -8.55
C GLY A 111 7.01 16.83 -7.04
N GLU A 112 7.50 18.04 -6.71
CA GLU A 112 7.60 18.48 -5.32
C GLU A 112 6.22 18.75 -4.71
N LYS A 113 5.28 19.27 -5.48
CA LYS A 113 3.89 19.44 -5.05
C LYS A 113 3.25 18.10 -4.71
N MET A 114 3.40 17.08 -5.58
CA MET A 114 2.89 15.73 -5.32
C MET A 114 3.46 15.12 -4.05
N GLU A 115 4.77 15.25 -3.82
CA GLU A 115 5.40 14.77 -2.58
C GLU A 115 4.80 15.45 -1.35
N ARG A 116 4.61 16.77 -1.40
CA ARG A 116 4.04 17.51 -0.28
C ARG A 116 2.58 17.20 -0.03
N ILE A 117 1.78 17.01 -1.09
CA ILE A 117 0.39 16.55 -1.01
C ILE A 117 0.33 15.17 -0.32
N ALA A 118 1.16 14.22 -0.74
CA ALA A 118 1.23 12.91 -0.12
C ALA A 118 1.59 12.99 1.38
N ARG A 119 2.56 13.84 1.73
CA ARG A 119 2.97 14.08 3.13
C ARG A 119 1.89 14.75 3.96
N LEU A 120 1.12 15.68 3.38
CA LEU A 120 -0.06 16.26 4.07
C LEU A 120 -1.11 15.19 4.36
N GLY A 121 -1.39 14.31 3.40
CA GLY A 121 -2.32 13.18 3.58
C GLY A 121 -1.88 12.17 4.64
N ALA A 122 -0.56 12.00 4.81
CA ALA A 122 0.02 11.09 5.80
C ALA A 122 0.13 11.67 7.22
N LEU A 123 -0.24 12.94 7.44
CA LEU A 123 -0.19 13.53 8.78
C LEU A 123 -1.19 12.85 9.72
N PRO A 124 -0.78 12.56 10.97
CA PRO A 124 -1.66 11.91 11.94
C PRO A 124 -2.91 12.76 12.23
N ASP A 125 -3.98 12.08 12.61
CA ASP A 125 -5.25 12.70 13.06
C ASP A 125 -5.88 13.69 12.06
N GLY A 126 -5.60 13.53 10.76
CA GLY A 126 -6.11 14.44 9.73
C GLY A 126 -5.52 15.84 9.76
N GLY A 127 -4.33 16.00 10.39
CA GLY A 127 -3.70 17.32 10.57
C GLY A 127 -3.43 18.10 9.29
N GLY A 128 -3.44 17.44 8.12
CA GLY A 128 -3.28 18.08 6.80
C GLY A 128 -4.57 18.33 6.03
N ASP A 129 -5.73 17.88 6.52
CA ASP A 129 -6.99 17.84 5.76
C ASP A 129 -7.45 19.22 5.28
N ALA A 130 -7.44 20.24 6.15
CA ALA A 130 -7.80 21.60 5.77
C ALA A 130 -6.88 22.15 4.67
N ALA A 131 -5.59 21.83 4.74
CA ALA A 131 -4.63 22.22 3.71
C ALA A 131 -4.87 21.51 2.38
N LEU A 132 -5.21 20.21 2.40
CA LEU A 132 -5.60 19.45 1.22
C LEU A 132 -6.87 20.00 0.58
N CYS A 133 -7.88 20.36 1.38
CA CYS A 133 -9.10 21.05 0.89
C CYS A 133 -8.75 22.36 0.17
N ARG A 134 -7.84 23.15 0.74
CA ARG A 134 -7.36 24.42 0.15
C ARG A 134 -6.66 24.17 -1.18
N ILE A 135 -5.80 23.15 -1.28
CA ILE A 135 -5.14 22.76 -2.54
C ILE A 135 -6.17 22.27 -3.55
N ALA A 136 -7.07 21.36 -3.16
CA ALA A 136 -8.11 20.82 -4.03
C ALA A 136 -8.98 21.93 -4.64
N ARG A 137 -9.27 22.99 -3.89
CA ARG A 137 -10.06 24.13 -4.37
C ARG A 137 -9.24 25.10 -5.22
N LEU A 138 -8.05 25.51 -4.77
CA LEU A 138 -7.36 26.72 -5.24
C LEU A 138 -6.10 26.45 -6.10
N ASP A 139 -5.60 25.21 -6.22
CA ASP A 139 -4.46 24.97 -7.12
C ASP A 139 -4.91 25.10 -8.58
N LEU A 140 -4.14 25.87 -9.36
CA LEU A 140 -4.42 26.09 -10.78
C LEU A 140 -4.25 24.80 -11.61
N SER A 141 -3.36 23.90 -11.18
CA SER A 141 -3.20 22.60 -11.80
C SER A 141 -4.39 21.68 -11.47
N PRO A 142 -5.20 21.28 -12.46
CA PRO A 142 -6.31 20.34 -12.22
C PRO A 142 -5.82 19.02 -11.65
N LEU A 143 -4.64 18.57 -12.07
CA LEU A 143 -4.03 17.32 -11.59
C LEU A 143 -3.65 17.42 -10.10
N MET A 144 -3.02 18.52 -9.66
CA MET A 144 -2.66 18.71 -8.25
C MET A 144 -3.91 18.81 -7.36
N ALA A 145 -4.97 19.47 -7.84
CA ALA A 145 -6.23 19.55 -7.14
C ALA A 145 -6.86 18.16 -6.92
N ARG A 146 -6.86 17.30 -7.96
CA ARG A 146 -7.33 15.90 -7.87
C ARG A 146 -6.49 15.07 -6.93
N ARG A 147 -5.17 15.19 -7.02
CA ARG A 147 -4.24 14.49 -6.10
C ARG A 147 -4.44 14.88 -4.65
N ALA A 148 -4.73 16.17 -4.37
CA ALA A 148 -5.03 16.62 -3.01
C ALA A 148 -6.34 16.03 -2.48
N ALA A 149 -7.40 15.98 -3.31
CA ALA A 149 -8.65 15.34 -2.93
C ALA A 149 -8.44 13.84 -2.65
N LEU A 150 -7.77 13.12 -3.55
CA LEU A 150 -7.46 11.70 -3.37
C LEU A 150 -6.62 11.44 -2.10
N ALA A 151 -5.66 12.28 -1.79
CA ALA A 151 -4.87 12.15 -0.56
C ALA A 151 -5.70 12.33 0.71
N LEU A 152 -6.78 13.11 0.66
CA LEU A 152 -7.72 13.28 1.76
C LEU A 152 -8.67 12.11 1.90
N ILE A 153 -9.29 11.67 0.80
CA ILE A 153 -10.32 10.61 0.79
C ILE A 153 -9.76 9.19 0.85
N GLN A 154 -8.43 9.00 0.86
CA GLN A 154 -7.83 7.68 1.08
C GLN A 154 -8.49 6.95 2.26
N PRO A 155 -8.50 5.60 2.31
CA PRO A 155 -9.31 4.85 3.26
C PRO A 155 -8.96 5.17 4.71
N ARG A 156 -9.65 6.12 5.26
CA ARG A 156 -9.66 6.51 6.67
C ARG A 156 -11.06 7.01 7.01
N VAL A 157 -11.43 6.79 8.26
CA VAL A 157 -12.75 7.21 8.77
C VAL A 157 -12.87 8.74 8.65
N PRO A 158 -13.90 9.28 7.99
CA PRO A 158 -14.15 10.71 7.95
C PRO A 158 -14.29 11.30 9.35
N PRO A 159 -13.93 12.58 9.56
CA PRO A 159 -14.16 13.22 10.86
C PRO A 159 -15.67 13.28 11.17
N ASP A 160 -16.03 13.04 12.45
CA ASP A 160 -17.41 13.16 12.92
C ASP A 160 -18.05 14.49 12.53
N ALA A 161 -19.39 14.51 12.35
CA ALA A 161 -20.15 15.70 11.95
C ALA A 161 -19.90 16.95 12.81
N LYS A 162 -19.51 16.79 14.06
CA LYS A 162 -19.19 17.87 15.00
C LYS A 162 -17.68 18.10 15.19
N SER A 163 -16.86 17.42 14.41
CA SER A 163 -15.41 17.56 14.51
C SER A 163 -14.96 18.95 14.04
N PRO A 164 -14.06 19.63 14.78
CA PRO A 164 -13.43 20.88 14.30
C PRO A 164 -12.67 20.71 12.97
N HIS A 165 -12.15 19.49 12.69
CA HIS A 165 -11.52 19.18 11.40
C HIS A 165 -12.50 19.21 10.25
N ARG A 166 -13.70 18.65 10.40
CA ARG A 166 -14.75 18.70 9.38
C ARG A 166 -15.18 20.14 9.10
N GLU A 167 -15.39 20.93 10.15
CA GLU A 167 -15.74 22.36 9.98
C GLU A 167 -14.63 23.12 9.23
N ALA A 168 -13.37 22.87 9.55
CA ALA A 168 -12.22 23.47 8.88
C ALA A 168 -12.14 23.05 7.40
N CYS A 169 -12.37 21.80 7.07
CA CYS A 169 -12.43 21.28 5.70
C CYS A 169 -13.55 22.00 4.91
N LEU A 170 -14.77 22.01 5.43
CA LEU A 170 -15.90 22.67 4.77
C LEU A 170 -15.68 24.17 4.57
N ALA A 171 -15.04 24.86 5.52
CA ALA A 171 -14.69 26.27 5.40
C ALA A 171 -13.67 26.54 4.28
N GLU A 172 -12.66 25.65 4.11
CA GLU A 172 -11.67 25.80 3.03
C GLU A 172 -12.25 25.44 1.64
N LEU A 173 -13.18 24.48 1.57
CA LEU A 173 -13.87 24.13 0.32
C LEU A 173 -14.78 25.27 -0.17
N GLY A 174 -15.36 26.06 0.74
CA GLY A 174 -16.20 27.20 0.41
C GLY A 174 -17.37 26.84 -0.52
N VAL A 175 -17.55 27.63 -1.59
CA VAL A 175 -18.59 27.43 -2.63
C VAL A 175 -18.06 26.75 -3.90
N GLY A 176 -16.80 26.28 -3.90
CA GLY A 176 -16.18 25.67 -5.07
C GLY A 176 -16.98 24.49 -5.63
N THR A 177 -17.04 24.36 -6.96
CA THR A 177 -17.81 23.33 -7.70
C THR A 177 -16.93 22.44 -8.55
N ARG A 178 -15.60 22.53 -8.38
CA ARG A 178 -14.65 21.65 -9.11
C ARG A 178 -14.82 20.18 -8.67
N ALA A 179 -14.62 19.24 -9.59
CA ALA A 179 -14.71 17.81 -9.29
C ALA A 179 -13.97 17.40 -8.01
N PRO A 180 -12.68 17.75 -7.76
CA PRO A 180 -12.01 17.37 -6.53
C PRO A 180 -12.65 17.96 -5.25
N VAL A 181 -13.31 19.10 -5.33
CA VAL A 181 -14.05 19.68 -4.20
C VAL A 181 -15.32 18.87 -3.91
N GLU A 182 -16.04 18.47 -4.97
CA GLU A 182 -17.24 17.61 -4.82
C GLU A 182 -16.90 16.22 -4.28
N TRP A 183 -15.76 15.63 -4.66
CA TRP A 183 -15.28 14.37 -4.06
C TRP A 183 -15.11 14.48 -2.56
N ILE A 184 -14.45 15.55 -2.09
CA ILE A 184 -14.25 15.76 -0.66
C ILE A 184 -15.59 16.03 0.04
N ARG A 185 -16.50 16.80 -0.57
CA ARG A 185 -17.84 17.04 0.01
C ARG A 185 -18.62 15.76 0.18
N LEU A 186 -18.66 14.92 -0.85
CA LEU A 186 -19.31 13.62 -0.78
C LEU A 186 -18.70 12.74 0.32
N HIS A 187 -17.36 12.72 0.41
CA HIS A 187 -16.66 11.96 1.48
C HIS A 187 -17.02 12.46 2.89
N LEU A 188 -17.31 13.75 3.04
CA LEU A 188 -17.68 14.35 4.32
C LEU A 188 -19.21 14.37 4.56
N ASP A 189 -20.03 13.95 3.61
CA ASP A 189 -21.49 13.95 3.73
C ASP A 189 -21.95 12.69 4.45
N GLU A 190 -22.71 12.86 5.54
CA GLU A 190 -23.27 11.79 6.34
C GLU A 190 -24.79 11.61 6.12
N ASP A 191 -25.40 12.49 5.34
CA ASP A 191 -26.85 12.53 5.18
C ASP A 191 -27.36 11.69 3.99
N GLN A 192 -26.46 11.24 3.09
CA GLN A 192 -26.82 10.43 1.93
C GLN A 192 -27.03 8.96 2.27
N SER A 193 -27.94 8.30 1.55
CA SER A 193 -28.07 6.86 1.64
C SER A 193 -26.85 6.13 1.04
N PRO A 194 -26.58 4.88 1.45
CA PRO A 194 -25.51 4.07 0.88
C PRO A 194 -25.55 3.98 -0.64
N GLU A 195 -26.75 3.80 -1.20
CA GLU A 195 -26.95 3.66 -2.64
C GLU A 195 -26.71 4.98 -3.38
N GLU A 196 -27.13 6.12 -2.80
CA GLU A 196 -26.85 7.45 -3.37
C GLU A 196 -25.36 7.77 -3.34
N THR A 197 -24.68 7.43 -2.24
CA THR A 197 -23.23 7.61 -2.11
C THR A 197 -22.46 6.80 -3.17
N ALA A 198 -22.78 5.52 -3.33
CA ALA A 198 -22.15 4.68 -4.35
C ALA A 198 -22.41 5.19 -5.77
N ALA A 199 -23.66 5.58 -6.07
CA ALA A 199 -24.01 6.13 -7.38
C ALA A 199 -23.30 7.46 -7.68
N ALA A 200 -23.04 8.29 -6.67
CA ALA A 200 -22.28 9.52 -6.85
C ALA A 200 -20.79 9.25 -7.14
N TRP A 201 -20.16 8.28 -6.45
CA TRP A 201 -18.80 7.88 -6.77
C TRP A 201 -18.67 7.28 -8.17
N ASP A 202 -19.62 6.44 -8.58
CA ASP A 202 -19.72 5.90 -9.94
C ASP A 202 -19.78 7.00 -11.01
N GLN A 203 -20.59 8.06 -10.80
CA GLN A 203 -20.66 9.21 -11.69
C GLN A 203 -19.33 9.99 -11.76
N PHE A 204 -18.61 10.14 -10.65
CA PHE A 204 -17.29 10.77 -10.64
C PHE A 204 -16.27 9.95 -11.43
N ALA A 205 -16.28 8.63 -11.27
CA ALA A 205 -15.40 7.75 -12.05
C ALA A 205 -15.72 7.81 -13.55
N GLU A 206 -17.00 7.87 -13.94
CA GLU A 206 -17.44 8.03 -15.33
C GLU A 206 -16.98 9.37 -15.92
N ALA A 207 -17.10 10.46 -15.16
CA ALA A 207 -16.63 11.77 -15.59
C ALA A 207 -15.10 11.81 -15.81
N GLU A 208 -14.31 11.20 -14.91
CA GLU A 208 -12.86 11.10 -15.08
C GLU A 208 -12.48 10.20 -16.26
N GLN A 209 -13.21 9.10 -16.49
CA GLN A 209 -13.03 8.25 -17.67
C GLN A 209 -13.25 9.05 -18.95
N THR A 210 -14.33 9.83 -19.02
CA THR A 210 -14.64 10.67 -20.18
C THR A 210 -13.52 11.66 -20.48
N LEU A 211 -12.95 12.30 -19.45
CA LEU A 211 -11.81 13.21 -19.62
C LEU A 211 -10.56 12.51 -20.18
N ILE A 212 -10.32 11.26 -19.77
CA ILE A 212 -9.20 10.46 -20.31
C ILE A 212 -9.45 10.10 -21.78
N ASP A 213 -10.66 9.69 -22.13
CA ASP A 213 -11.03 9.33 -23.50
C ASP A 213 -10.98 10.53 -24.47
N GLU A 214 -11.16 11.74 -23.93
CA GLU A 214 -11.00 13.02 -24.64
C GLU A 214 -9.55 13.54 -24.68
N ASP A 215 -8.58 12.77 -24.15
CA ASP A 215 -7.16 13.15 -24.01
C ASP A 215 -6.95 14.47 -23.25
N SER A 216 -7.75 14.70 -22.22
CA SER A 216 -7.70 15.90 -21.41
C SER A 216 -6.48 15.93 -20.48
N ALA A 217 -5.74 17.05 -20.50
CA ALA A 217 -4.63 17.27 -19.56
C ALA A 217 -5.07 17.50 -18.10
N GLU A 218 -6.37 17.51 -17.81
CA GLU A 218 -6.90 17.74 -16.46
C GLU A 218 -6.76 16.55 -15.53
N THR A 219 -6.67 15.34 -16.08
CA THR A 219 -6.60 14.07 -15.34
C THR A 219 -5.55 13.14 -15.94
N ASN A 220 -5.37 11.98 -15.33
CA ASN A 220 -4.57 10.88 -15.88
C ASN A 220 -5.06 9.53 -15.34
N PHE A 221 -4.51 8.44 -15.90
CA PHE A 221 -4.85 7.09 -15.53
C PHE A 221 -4.73 6.80 -14.02
N ASP A 222 -3.67 7.30 -13.36
CA ASP A 222 -3.46 7.06 -11.92
C ASP A 222 -4.54 7.73 -11.06
N VAL A 223 -5.08 8.88 -11.49
CA VAL A 223 -6.19 9.55 -10.81
C VAL A 223 -7.45 8.70 -10.90
N LEU A 224 -7.80 8.24 -12.10
CA LEU A 224 -8.96 7.37 -12.31
C LEU A 224 -8.83 6.07 -11.52
N GLN A 225 -7.68 5.40 -11.58
CA GLN A 225 -7.46 4.17 -10.83
C GLN A 225 -7.64 4.39 -9.33
N SER A 226 -7.04 5.45 -8.77
CA SER A 226 -7.18 5.77 -7.34
C SER A 226 -8.64 6.07 -6.96
N LEU A 227 -9.41 6.69 -7.85
CA LEU A 227 -10.83 6.96 -7.64
C LEU A 227 -11.66 5.67 -7.67
N LEU A 228 -11.41 4.77 -8.61
CA LEU A 228 -12.06 3.46 -8.70
C LEU A 228 -11.74 2.58 -7.48
N GLU A 229 -10.50 2.62 -6.99
CA GLU A 229 -10.12 1.92 -5.75
C GLU A 229 -10.86 2.49 -4.53
N HIS A 230 -11.05 3.81 -4.48
CA HIS A 230 -11.84 4.45 -3.43
C HIS A 230 -13.33 4.08 -3.53
N GLU A 231 -13.92 4.11 -4.72
CA GLU A 231 -15.30 3.65 -4.98
C GLU A 231 -15.50 2.20 -4.50
N LEU A 232 -14.57 1.29 -4.85
CA LEU A 232 -14.60 -0.09 -4.36
C LEU A 232 -14.53 -0.17 -2.84
N HIS A 233 -13.70 0.66 -2.20
CA HIS A 233 -13.62 0.71 -0.74
C HIS A 233 -14.96 1.13 -0.12
N VAL A 234 -15.59 2.17 -0.64
CA VAL A 234 -16.93 2.63 -0.21
C VAL A 234 -17.97 1.53 -0.42
N CYS A 235 -18.01 0.90 -1.59
CA CYS A 235 -18.94 -0.20 -1.89
C CYS A 235 -18.71 -1.41 -0.96
N ASP A 236 -17.44 -1.67 -0.57
CA ASP A 236 -17.13 -2.73 0.39
C ASP A 236 -17.59 -2.39 1.81
N GLU A 237 -17.35 -1.17 2.29
CA GLU A 237 -17.82 -0.74 3.61
C GLU A 237 -19.35 -0.78 3.72
N LEU A 238 -20.04 -0.32 2.67
CA LEU A 238 -21.49 -0.29 2.58
C LEU A 238 -22.12 -1.65 2.20
N LYS A 239 -21.32 -2.66 1.85
CA LYS A 239 -21.72 -4.02 1.44
C LYS A 239 -22.68 -4.03 0.25
N LEU A 240 -22.48 -3.16 -0.72
CA LEU A 240 -23.28 -3.02 -1.93
C LEU A 240 -22.77 -3.94 -3.05
N THR A 241 -23.45 -5.06 -3.31
CA THR A 241 -23.00 -6.09 -4.26
C THR A 241 -23.01 -5.59 -5.70
N ASP A 242 -24.11 -5.00 -6.16
CA ASP A 242 -24.24 -4.55 -7.56
C ASP A 242 -23.29 -3.40 -7.88
N ALA A 243 -23.16 -2.42 -6.99
CA ALA A 243 -22.21 -1.31 -7.16
C ALA A 243 -20.76 -1.81 -7.18
N THR A 244 -20.40 -2.78 -6.32
CA THR A 244 -19.08 -3.42 -6.35
C THR A 244 -18.81 -4.09 -7.70
N LEU A 245 -19.79 -4.80 -8.26
CA LEU A 245 -19.63 -5.44 -9.58
C LEU A 245 -19.44 -4.41 -10.69
N THR A 246 -20.15 -3.28 -10.65
CA THR A 246 -20.00 -2.18 -11.63
C THR A 246 -18.61 -1.55 -11.54
N ALA A 247 -18.11 -1.26 -10.33
CA ALA A 247 -16.78 -0.71 -10.14
C ALA A 247 -15.68 -1.67 -10.60
N LEU A 248 -15.81 -2.99 -10.31
CA LEU A 248 -14.89 -4.01 -10.83
C LEU A 248 -14.92 -4.10 -12.36
N GLU A 249 -16.09 -3.99 -12.98
CA GLU A 249 -16.25 -3.97 -14.44
C GLU A 249 -15.47 -2.82 -15.07
N ARG A 250 -15.57 -1.62 -14.54
CA ARG A 250 -14.79 -0.45 -15.01
C ARG A 250 -13.28 -0.68 -14.94
N ILE A 251 -12.79 -1.30 -13.86
CA ILE A 251 -11.37 -1.64 -13.72
C ILE A 251 -10.92 -2.65 -14.78
N ILE A 252 -11.76 -3.65 -15.08
CA ILE A 252 -11.46 -4.67 -16.08
C ILE A 252 -11.45 -4.07 -17.47
N ASP A 253 -12.51 -3.34 -17.84
CA ASP A 253 -12.65 -2.70 -19.17
C ASP A 253 -11.48 -1.75 -19.42
N ARG A 254 -11.08 -1.00 -18.41
CA ARG A 254 -9.95 -0.07 -18.51
C ARG A 254 -8.61 -0.78 -18.71
N SER A 255 -8.41 -1.90 -18.07
CA SER A 255 -7.18 -2.69 -18.24
C SER A 255 -7.03 -3.25 -19.66
N GLU A 256 -8.13 -3.52 -20.34
CA GLU A 256 -8.14 -3.98 -21.73
C GLU A 256 -7.78 -2.85 -22.72
N ILE A 257 -8.26 -1.63 -22.48
CA ILE A 257 -7.97 -0.45 -23.33
C ILE A 257 -6.49 -0.02 -23.24
N SER A 258 -5.92 -0.04 -22.03
CA SER A 258 -4.51 0.36 -21.81
C SER A 258 -3.49 -0.51 -22.52
N LEU A 259 -3.86 -1.71 -22.96
CA LEU A 259 -2.99 -2.64 -23.69
C LEU A 259 -2.90 -2.31 -25.18
N ASP A 260 -3.93 -1.69 -25.77
CA ASP A 260 -3.97 -1.35 -27.20
C ASP A 260 -3.20 -0.05 -27.52
N ASP A 261 -3.09 0.89 -26.54
CA ASP A 261 -2.48 2.21 -26.74
C ASP A 261 -1.04 2.34 -26.22
N ALA A 262 -0.56 1.42 -25.40
CA ALA A 262 0.81 1.48 -24.86
C ALA A 262 1.83 0.94 -25.88
N ALA A 263 2.89 1.72 -26.15
CA ALA A 263 4.08 1.18 -26.80
C ALA A 263 4.55 -0.08 -26.04
N PRO A 264 4.99 -1.15 -26.74
CA PRO A 264 5.20 -2.49 -26.18
C PRO A 264 6.44 -2.57 -25.28
N THR A 265 6.41 -1.90 -24.14
CA THR A 265 7.51 -1.91 -23.15
C THR A 265 7.22 -2.75 -21.92
N ILE A 266 5.96 -3.17 -21.69
CA ILE A 266 5.58 -4.09 -20.61
C ILE A 266 4.53 -5.05 -21.15
N ASP A 267 4.86 -6.34 -21.14
CA ASP A 267 3.94 -7.43 -21.50
C ASP A 267 2.94 -7.63 -20.34
N VAL A 268 1.87 -6.82 -20.31
CA VAL A 268 0.79 -6.95 -19.32
C VAL A 268 -0.20 -7.99 -19.87
N PRO A 269 -0.45 -9.10 -19.17
CA PRO A 269 -1.41 -10.10 -19.61
C PRO A 269 -2.80 -9.48 -19.84
N SER A 270 -3.50 -9.88 -20.89
CA SER A 270 -4.90 -9.47 -21.17
C SER A 270 -5.89 -9.80 -20.02
N THR A 271 -5.47 -10.61 -19.07
CA THR A 271 -6.24 -11.01 -17.88
C THR A 271 -5.92 -10.19 -16.62
N TRP A 272 -5.06 -9.16 -16.72
CA TRP A 272 -4.59 -8.42 -15.53
C TRP A 272 -5.74 -7.83 -14.69
N GLY A 273 -6.70 -7.17 -15.31
CA GLY A 273 -7.86 -6.60 -14.60
C GLY A 273 -8.72 -7.66 -13.93
N LEU A 274 -8.91 -8.80 -14.58
CA LEU A 274 -9.64 -9.95 -14.02
C LEU A 274 -8.92 -10.54 -12.80
N GLU A 275 -7.62 -10.75 -12.89
CA GLU A 275 -6.81 -11.27 -11.80
C GLU A 275 -6.74 -10.29 -10.61
N TRP A 276 -6.60 -9.00 -10.89
CA TRP A 276 -6.62 -7.96 -9.88
C TRP A 276 -7.96 -7.95 -9.14
N SER A 277 -9.07 -8.00 -9.88
CA SER A 277 -10.43 -8.04 -9.31
C SER A 277 -10.66 -9.27 -8.44
N LEU A 278 -10.23 -10.45 -8.88
CA LEU A 278 -10.35 -11.68 -8.09
C LEU A 278 -9.49 -11.63 -6.81
N ARG A 279 -8.29 -11.06 -6.87
CA ARG A 279 -7.46 -10.85 -5.66
C ARG A 279 -8.10 -9.86 -4.70
N TRP A 280 -8.74 -8.80 -5.22
CA TRP A 280 -9.49 -7.86 -4.41
C TRP A 280 -10.67 -8.55 -3.71
N ILE A 281 -11.47 -9.36 -4.44
CA ILE A 281 -12.57 -10.16 -3.89
C ILE A 281 -12.08 -11.08 -2.77
N LEU A 282 -10.95 -11.76 -2.98
CA LEU A 282 -10.33 -12.66 -2.00
C LEU A 282 -9.86 -11.89 -0.75
N LYS A 283 -9.18 -10.78 -0.93
CA LYS A 283 -8.66 -9.93 0.15
C LYS A 283 -9.79 -9.39 1.04
N HIS A 284 -10.86 -8.91 0.43
CA HIS A 284 -12.00 -8.30 1.12
C HIS A 284 -13.10 -9.31 1.48
N ARG A 285 -12.92 -10.59 1.10
CA ARG A 285 -13.87 -11.69 1.37
C ARG A 285 -15.30 -11.37 0.86
N ARG A 286 -15.38 -10.70 -0.28
CA ARG A 286 -16.64 -10.32 -0.92
C ARG A 286 -17.23 -11.50 -1.71
N TRP A 287 -17.63 -12.53 -0.97
CA TRP A 287 -18.18 -13.76 -1.56
C TRP A 287 -19.53 -13.54 -2.25
N ASP A 288 -20.25 -12.52 -1.86
CA ASP A 288 -21.53 -12.09 -2.43
C ASP A 288 -21.42 -11.66 -3.90
N VAL A 289 -20.27 -11.14 -4.34
CA VAL A 289 -20.06 -10.72 -5.74
C VAL A 289 -19.64 -11.88 -6.66
N VAL A 290 -19.17 -13.02 -6.13
CA VAL A 290 -18.61 -14.11 -6.93
C VAL A 290 -19.58 -14.67 -7.98
N PRO A 291 -20.88 -14.92 -7.69
CA PRO A 291 -21.81 -15.43 -8.69
C PRO A 291 -21.97 -14.46 -9.88
N GLY A 292 -22.23 -13.19 -9.62
CA GLY A 292 -22.37 -12.16 -10.67
C GLY A 292 -21.07 -11.95 -11.47
N PHE A 293 -19.92 -11.99 -10.81
CA PHE A 293 -18.62 -11.92 -11.46
C PHE A 293 -18.37 -13.13 -12.39
N THR A 294 -18.71 -14.33 -11.93
CA THR A 294 -18.59 -15.56 -12.72
C THR A 294 -19.54 -15.57 -13.92
N GLU A 295 -20.77 -15.08 -13.75
CA GLU A 295 -21.74 -14.96 -14.85
C GLU A 295 -21.23 -14.04 -15.96
N ARG A 296 -20.60 -12.90 -15.60
CA ARG A 296 -20.09 -11.91 -16.56
C ARG A 296 -18.79 -12.35 -17.25
N TYR A 297 -17.87 -12.93 -16.51
CA TYR A 297 -16.49 -13.15 -16.97
C TYR A 297 -16.04 -14.60 -17.06
N GLY A 298 -16.89 -15.58 -16.71
CA GLY A 298 -16.52 -16.99 -16.65
C GLY A 298 -15.87 -17.53 -17.93
N ALA A 299 -16.35 -17.12 -19.10
CA ALA A 299 -15.79 -17.55 -20.38
C ALA A 299 -14.34 -17.02 -20.61
N LYS A 300 -14.02 -15.79 -20.14
CA LYS A 300 -12.67 -15.23 -20.21
C LYS A 300 -11.74 -15.89 -19.17
N LEU A 301 -12.26 -16.13 -17.96
CA LEU A 301 -11.53 -16.77 -16.86
C LEU A 301 -11.12 -18.22 -17.19
N ASP A 302 -11.93 -18.91 -18.00
CA ASP A 302 -11.67 -20.29 -18.46
C ASP A 302 -10.42 -20.44 -19.32
N GLN A 303 -9.85 -19.36 -19.83
CA GLN A 303 -8.70 -19.36 -20.72
C GLN A 303 -7.35 -19.26 -19.99
N SER A 304 -7.35 -18.82 -18.73
CA SER A 304 -6.14 -18.64 -17.93
C SER A 304 -6.14 -19.56 -16.70
N ARG A 305 -5.09 -20.37 -16.54
CA ARG A 305 -4.88 -21.19 -15.36
C ARG A 305 -4.90 -20.36 -14.07
N ARG A 306 -4.22 -19.24 -14.10
CA ARG A 306 -4.11 -18.30 -12.98
C ARG A 306 -5.47 -17.73 -12.57
N SER A 307 -6.24 -17.28 -13.55
CA SER A 307 -7.59 -16.75 -13.34
C SER A 307 -8.55 -17.82 -12.82
N LEU A 308 -8.50 -19.04 -13.36
CA LEU A 308 -9.30 -20.17 -12.89
C LEU A 308 -9.01 -20.54 -11.44
N TYR A 309 -7.76 -20.56 -11.03
CA TYR A 309 -7.40 -20.84 -9.65
C TYR A 309 -7.84 -19.72 -8.69
N LEU A 310 -7.70 -18.45 -9.09
CA LEU A 310 -8.21 -17.34 -8.29
C LEU A 310 -9.74 -17.39 -8.16
N LEU A 311 -10.45 -17.74 -9.25
CA LEU A 311 -11.88 -17.95 -9.21
C LEU A 311 -12.24 -19.14 -8.31
N ALA A 312 -11.51 -20.25 -8.40
CA ALA A 312 -11.70 -21.40 -7.51
C ALA A 312 -11.55 -21.00 -6.03
N ALA A 313 -10.53 -20.18 -5.72
CA ALA A 313 -10.32 -19.66 -4.37
C ALA A 313 -11.48 -18.78 -3.88
N ALA A 314 -12.00 -17.91 -4.74
CA ALA A 314 -13.16 -17.08 -4.43
C ALA A 314 -14.44 -17.91 -4.28
N THR A 315 -14.65 -18.92 -5.15
CA THR A 315 -15.78 -19.86 -5.10
C THR A 315 -15.73 -20.72 -3.83
N ALA A 316 -14.55 -21.06 -3.30
CA ALA A 316 -14.43 -21.77 -2.02
C ALA A 316 -15.07 -20.98 -0.87
N GLY A 317 -14.93 -19.65 -0.88
CA GLY A 317 -15.57 -18.76 0.09
C GLY A 317 -17.08 -18.59 -0.12
N ALA A 318 -17.54 -18.58 -1.38
CA ALA A 318 -18.93 -18.33 -1.75
C ALA A 318 -19.81 -19.59 -1.69
N GLU A 319 -19.35 -20.70 -2.26
CA GLU A 319 -20.14 -21.92 -2.52
C GLU A 319 -19.57 -23.16 -1.80
N GLY A 320 -18.37 -23.05 -1.26
CA GLY A 320 -17.71 -24.10 -0.53
C GLY A 320 -16.72 -24.95 -1.35
N ALA A 321 -16.03 -25.83 -0.64
CA ALA A 321 -14.87 -26.57 -1.16
C ALA A 321 -15.17 -27.48 -2.37
N ALA A 322 -16.37 -28.05 -2.47
CA ALA A 322 -16.70 -28.99 -3.55
C ALA A 322 -16.82 -28.30 -4.93
N ALA A 323 -17.45 -27.12 -5.00
CA ALA A 323 -17.52 -26.33 -6.23
C ALA A 323 -16.14 -25.80 -6.62
N ALA A 324 -15.38 -25.31 -5.66
CA ALA A 324 -14.02 -24.84 -5.84
C ALA A 324 -13.07 -25.92 -6.39
N ALA A 325 -13.18 -27.16 -5.90
CA ALA A 325 -12.34 -28.26 -6.34
C ALA A 325 -12.48 -28.55 -7.84
N GLN A 326 -13.71 -28.44 -8.39
CA GLN A 326 -13.93 -28.65 -9.82
C GLN A 326 -13.21 -27.60 -10.68
N LEU A 327 -13.25 -26.33 -10.26
CA LEU A 327 -12.53 -25.24 -10.94
C LEU A 327 -11.01 -25.40 -10.81
N ALA A 328 -10.53 -25.77 -9.62
CA ALA A 328 -9.11 -26.03 -9.38
C ALA A 328 -8.59 -27.23 -10.20
N ASP A 329 -9.40 -28.28 -10.36
CA ASP A 329 -9.04 -29.42 -11.22
C ASP A 329 -9.03 -29.02 -12.70
N LYS A 330 -9.96 -28.16 -13.13
CA LYS A 330 -9.94 -27.60 -14.47
C LYS A 330 -8.68 -26.78 -14.71
N ALA A 331 -8.30 -25.89 -13.78
CA ALA A 331 -7.08 -25.09 -13.84
C ALA A 331 -5.83 -25.96 -13.92
N PHE A 332 -5.74 -26.99 -13.08
CA PHE A 332 -4.61 -27.94 -13.06
C PHE A 332 -4.41 -28.63 -14.39
N ASN A 333 -5.48 -29.00 -15.08
CA ASN A 333 -5.45 -29.72 -16.34
C ASN A 333 -5.48 -28.82 -17.58
N LEU A 334 -5.57 -27.49 -17.40
CA LEU A 334 -5.54 -26.55 -18.53
C LEU A 334 -4.17 -26.64 -19.21
N ALA A 335 -4.18 -26.74 -20.54
CA ALA A 335 -2.97 -26.66 -21.34
C ALA A 335 -2.41 -25.23 -21.32
N ALA A 336 -1.09 -25.08 -21.44
CA ALA A 336 -0.49 -23.77 -21.63
C ALA A 336 -0.93 -23.14 -22.95
N GLU A 337 -0.90 -21.81 -23.01
CA GLU A 337 -1.03 -21.09 -24.27
C GLU A 337 0.08 -21.48 -25.24
N GLU A 338 -0.20 -21.45 -26.54
CA GLU A 338 0.78 -21.79 -27.58
C GLU A 338 1.98 -20.84 -27.52
N GLY A 339 3.15 -21.37 -27.19
CA GLY A 339 4.40 -20.60 -27.04
C GLY A 339 4.75 -20.16 -25.62
N ALA A 340 3.87 -20.34 -24.62
CA ALA A 340 4.18 -20.11 -23.22
C ALA A 340 4.97 -21.28 -22.61
N ASP A 341 5.88 -20.98 -21.67
CA ASP A 341 6.52 -21.99 -20.84
C ASP A 341 5.57 -22.42 -19.73
N ASP A 342 4.83 -23.52 -19.94
CA ASP A 342 3.82 -24.07 -19.02
C ASP A 342 4.36 -24.22 -17.59
N GLU A 343 5.62 -24.51 -17.42
CA GLU A 343 6.18 -24.84 -16.12
C GLU A 343 6.64 -23.59 -15.33
N ASP A 344 7.11 -22.57 -16.01
CA ASP A 344 7.40 -21.28 -15.36
C ASP A 344 6.07 -20.64 -14.90
N GLU A 345 5.01 -20.70 -15.72
CA GLU A 345 3.67 -20.27 -15.33
C GLU A 345 3.16 -21.04 -14.10
N ARG A 346 3.37 -22.37 -14.03
CA ARG A 346 2.92 -23.20 -12.90
C ARG A 346 3.61 -22.85 -11.59
N ILE A 347 4.91 -22.51 -11.63
CA ILE A 347 5.64 -22.05 -10.44
C ILE A 347 5.06 -20.71 -9.96
N ASP A 348 4.86 -19.78 -10.88
CA ASP A 348 4.26 -18.47 -10.54
C ASP A 348 2.83 -18.60 -9.99
N VAL A 349 2.05 -19.52 -10.55
CA VAL A 349 0.70 -19.86 -10.07
C VAL A 349 0.76 -20.51 -8.70
N ALA A 350 1.68 -21.42 -8.46
CA ALA A 350 1.85 -22.05 -7.15
C ALA A 350 2.24 -21.04 -6.06
N GLU A 351 3.14 -20.08 -6.37
CA GLU A 351 3.47 -18.99 -5.46
C GLU A 351 2.25 -18.08 -5.18
N LEU A 352 1.48 -17.76 -6.22
CA LEU A 352 0.23 -17.01 -6.07
C LEU A 352 -0.77 -17.72 -5.15
N LEU A 353 -0.98 -19.04 -5.38
CA LEU A 353 -1.88 -19.86 -4.58
C LEU A 353 -1.45 -19.90 -3.11
N ALA A 354 -0.16 -20.04 -2.88
CA ALA A 354 0.41 -19.96 -1.54
C ALA A 354 0.12 -18.61 -0.88
N ALA A 355 0.32 -17.52 -1.61
CA ALA A 355 0.06 -16.16 -1.11
C ALA A 355 -1.42 -15.90 -0.77
N VAL A 356 -2.37 -16.49 -1.52
CA VAL A 356 -3.81 -16.38 -1.23
C VAL A 356 -4.33 -17.49 -0.30
N GLY A 357 -3.45 -18.30 0.28
CA GLY A 357 -3.80 -19.31 1.28
C GLY A 357 -4.29 -20.64 0.73
N GLN A 358 -4.21 -20.89 -0.59
CA GLN A 358 -4.59 -22.14 -1.23
C GLN A 358 -3.40 -23.12 -1.27
N VAL A 359 -2.89 -23.45 -0.09
CA VAL A 359 -1.63 -24.18 0.11
C VAL A 359 -1.66 -25.59 -0.50
N GLU A 360 -2.81 -26.28 -0.46
CA GLU A 360 -2.95 -27.63 -1.02
C GLU A 360 -2.86 -27.62 -2.56
N TRP A 361 -3.42 -26.60 -3.21
CA TRP A 361 -3.30 -26.45 -4.66
C TRP A 361 -1.89 -26.00 -5.06
N ALA A 362 -1.27 -25.11 -4.28
CA ALA A 362 0.12 -24.74 -4.47
C ALA A 362 1.05 -25.95 -4.37
N GLU A 363 0.87 -26.78 -3.34
CA GLU A 363 1.62 -28.01 -3.14
C GLU A 363 1.47 -28.96 -4.34
N ARG A 364 0.24 -29.10 -4.89
CA ARG A 364 -0.05 -29.94 -6.05
C ARG A 364 0.72 -29.49 -7.30
N GLU A 365 0.79 -28.16 -7.55
CA GLU A 365 1.55 -27.61 -8.67
C GLU A 365 3.07 -27.79 -8.47
N PHE A 366 3.61 -27.51 -7.28
CA PHE A 366 5.03 -27.74 -6.99
C PHE A 366 5.41 -29.23 -7.14
N ARG A 367 4.60 -30.15 -6.65
CA ARG A 367 4.87 -31.61 -6.79
C ARG A 367 4.85 -32.04 -8.26
N ARG A 368 3.91 -31.53 -9.05
CA ARG A 368 3.88 -31.78 -10.50
C ARG A 368 5.17 -31.28 -11.17
N THR A 369 5.64 -30.08 -10.84
CA THR A 369 6.90 -29.56 -11.38
C THR A 369 8.09 -30.45 -11.00
N ILE A 370 8.16 -30.91 -9.75
CA ILE A 370 9.20 -31.81 -9.28
C ILE A 370 9.16 -33.18 -10.02
N GLU A 371 7.97 -33.73 -10.23
CA GLU A 371 7.77 -35.01 -10.95
C GLU A 371 8.15 -34.91 -12.42
N LYS A 372 7.81 -33.80 -13.08
CA LYS A 372 8.12 -33.57 -14.50
C LYS A 372 9.61 -33.29 -14.72
N TYR A 373 10.26 -32.58 -13.78
CA TYR A 373 11.68 -32.28 -13.80
C TYR A 373 12.39 -32.98 -12.62
N PRO A 374 12.53 -34.30 -12.64
CA PRO A 374 13.27 -35.01 -11.59
C PRO A 374 14.76 -34.70 -11.64
N GLU A 375 15.24 -34.22 -12.79
CA GLU A 375 16.63 -33.81 -12.99
C GLU A 375 16.96 -32.48 -12.30
N ILE A 376 18.22 -32.13 -12.29
CA ILE A 376 18.71 -30.92 -11.65
C ILE A 376 18.51 -29.75 -12.59
N GLU A 377 17.40 -29.07 -12.41
CA GLU A 377 16.99 -27.84 -13.10
C GLU A 377 16.58 -26.78 -12.09
N TRP A 378 16.60 -25.52 -12.52
CA TRP A 378 16.17 -24.40 -11.70
C TRP A 378 14.72 -24.54 -11.20
N ARG A 379 13.81 -24.97 -12.06
CA ARG A 379 12.39 -25.19 -11.72
C ARG A 379 12.22 -26.19 -10.60
N SER A 380 12.94 -27.30 -10.71
CA SER A 380 12.94 -28.36 -9.70
C SER A 380 13.51 -27.87 -8.35
N MET A 381 14.59 -27.09 -8.39
CA MET A 381 15.18 -26.47 -7.20
C MET A 381 14.20 -25.50 -6.55
N LYS A 382 13.58 -24.62 -7.33
CA LYS A 382 12.64 -23.60 -6.85
C LYS A 382 11.41 -24.25 -6.23
N ALA A 383 10.78 -25.22 -6.94
CA ALA A 383 9.61 -25.93 -6.44
C ALA A 383 9.89 -26.69 -5.13
N ARG A 384 11.06 -27.34 -5.01
CA ARG A 384 11.47 -27.99 -3.77
C ARG A 384 11.71 -27.01 -2.63
N TYR A 385 12.31 -25.88 -2.92
CA TYR A 385 12.58 -24.86 -1.92
C TYR A 385 11.29 -24.30 -1.29
N GLU A 386 10.32 -23.93 -2.12
CA GLU A 386 9.02 -23.44 -1.68
C GLU A 386 8.22 -24.52 -0.93
N LEU A 387 8.16 -25.74 -1.48
CA LEU A 387 7.47 -26.84 -0.81
C LEU A 387 8.11 -27.21 0.53
N ALA A 388 9.45 -27.18 0.63
CA ALA A 388 10.14 -27.43 1.88
C ALA A 388 9.82 -26.38 2.97
N ALA A 389 9.62 -25.11 2.57
CA ALA A 389 9.18 -24.06 3.51
C ALA A 389 7.78 -24.38 4.08
N TRP A 390 6.86 -24.90 3.27
CA TRP A 390 5.53 -25.33 3.75
C TRP A 390 5.57 -26.56 4.64
N LEU A 391 6.42 -27.55 4.32
CA LEU A 391 6.65 -28.69 5.20
C LEU A 391 7.20 -28.25 6.55
N PHE A 392 8.17 -27.33 6.54
CA PHE A 392 8.72 -26.74 7.77
C PHE A 392 7.65 -25.99 8.59
N ASP A 393 6.80 -25.19 7.94
CA ASP A 393 5.71 -24.49 8.63
C ASP A 393 4.71 -25.46 9.28
N ARG A 394 4.48 -26.62 8.68
CA ARG A 394 3.67 -27.73 9.23
C ARG A 394 4.42 -28.55 10.29
N GLN A 395 5.66 -28.18 10.63
CA GLN A 395 6.55 -28.89 11.56
C GLN A 395 7.04 -30.26 11.05
N ASP A 396 6.90 -30.56 9.76
CA ASP A 396 7.57 -31.68 9.12
C ASP A 396 9.01 -31.31 8.76
N TYR A 397 9.82 -31.15 9.81
CA TYR A 397 11.21 -30.67 9.70
C TYR A 397 12.10 -31.65 8.92
N GLN A 398 11.88 -32.95 9.11
CA GLN A 398 12.61 -33.97 8.38
C GLN A 398 12.24 -33.99 6.91
N GLY A 399 10.94 -34.03 6.59
CA GLY A 399 10.46 -33.98 5.21
C GLY A 399 10.96 -32.74 4.45
N ALA A 400 10.99 -31.58 5.12
CA ALA A 400 11.55 -30.36 4.56
C ALA A 400 13.06 -30.48 4.24
N ALA A 401 13.85 -31.03 5.16
CA ALA A 401 15.27 -31.23 4.97
C ALA A 401 15.59 -32.29 3.91
N ASP A 402 14.84 -33.41 3.91
CA ASP A 402 15.02 -34.52 2.97
C ASP A 402 14.71 -34.09 1.53
N LEU A 403 13.63 -33.31 1.33
CA LEU A 403 13.25 -32.79 0.01
C LEU A 403 14.33 -31.93 -0.63
N LEU A 404 15.00 -31.07 0.16
CA LEU A 404 16.14 -30.29 -0.31
C LEU A 404 17.40 -31.15 -0.41
N GLY A 405 17.54 -32.16 0.46
CA GLY A 405 18.64 -33.10 0.48
C GLY A 405 18.70 -33.93 -0.80
N GLU A 406 17.62 -34.50 -1.24
CA GLU A 406 17.52 -35.28 -2.50
C GLU A 406 18.07 -34.47 -3.69
N PHE A 407 17.73 -33.21 -3.80
CA PHE A 407 18.23 -32.33 -4.86
C PHE A 407 19.73 -32.07 -4.73
N LEU A 408 20.19 -31.67 -3.54
CA LEU A 408 21.60 -31.31 -3.30
C LEU A 408 22.54 -32.51 -3.42
N ASP A 409 22.11 -33.68 -2.98
CA ASP A 409 22.91 -34.91 -3.00
C ASP A 409 23.02 -35.48 -4.43
N ALA A 410 22.11 -35.10 -5.33
CA ALA A 410 22.16 -35.47 -6.77
C ALA A 410 23.05 -34.48 -7.58
N LEU A 411 23.51 -33.35 -7.01
CA LEU A 411 24.37 -32.38 -7.69
C LEU A 411 25.74 -32.98 -8.04
N THR A 412 26.07 -32.96 -9.32
CA THR A 412 27.42 -33.21 -9.82
C THR A 412 28.09 -31.89 -10.21
N PRO A 413 29.44 -31.83 -10.34
CA PRO A 413 30.12 -30.61 -10.82
C PRO A 413 29.66 -30.16 -12.22
N ALA A 414 29.15 -31.07 -13.04
CA ALA A 414 28.63 -30.78 -14.37
C ALA A 414 27.25 -30.12 -14.30
N THR A 415 26.32 -30.74 -13.56
CA THR A 415 24.94 -30.24 -13.37
C THR A 415 24.92 -28.93 -12.57
N GLN A 416 25.84 -28.78 -11.62
CA GLN A 416 25.99 -27.52 -10.88
C GLN A 416 26.41 -26.36 -11.81
N ARG A 417 27.30 -26.59 -12.76
CA ARG A 417 27.68 -25.56 -13.75
C ARG A 417 26.52 -25.19 -14.67
N GLN A 418 25.81 -26.19 -15.20
CA GLN A 418 24.63 -25.97 -16.02
C GLN A 418 23.58 -25.14 -15.28
N LEU A 419 23.25 -25.51 -14.03
CA LEU A 419 22.31 -24.79 -13.20
C LEU A 419 22.75 -23.33 -12.96
N LEU A 420 24.04 -23.08 -12.74
CA LEU A 420 24.58 -21.72 -12.57
C LEU A 420 24.46 -20.90 -13.86
N GLU A 421 24.63 -21.51 -15.04
CA GLU A 421 24.45 -20.86 -16.34
C GLU A 421 22.97 -20.50 -16.57
N GLU A 422 22.03 -21.40 -16.27
CA GLU A 422 20.58 -21.15 -16.33
C GLU A 422 20.17 -20.02 -15.38
N MET A 423 20.70 -20.02 -14.16
CA MET A 423 20.42 -19.00 -13.16
C MET A 423 21.00 -17.64 -13.56
N GLN A 424 22.17 -17.61 -14.21
CA GLN A 424 22.76 -16.35 -14.71
C GLN A 424 21.93 -15.75 -15.84
N ALA A 425 21.40 -16.57 -16.73
CA ALA A 425 20.50 -16.13 -17.80
C ALA A 425 19.18 -15.54 -17.26
N ARG A 426 18.74 -15.99 -16.07
CA ARG A 426 17.50 -15.55 -15.41
C ARG A 426 17.72 -14.41 -14.38
N ARG A 427 18.96 -13.96 -14.14
CA ARG A 427 19.33 -12.94 -13.12
C ARG A 427 18.64 -11.59 -13.29
N GLU A 428 18.16 -11.26 -14.48
CA GLU A 428 17.47 -10.00 -14.76
C GLU A 428 16.01 -9.99 -14.27
N SER A 429 15.46 -11.15 -13.87
CA SER A 429 14.08 -11.28 -13.41
C SER A 429 14.01 -11.95 -12.03
N ARG A 430 13.93 -11.15 -10.96
CA ARG A 430 13.38 -11.43 -9.62
C ARG A 430 13.99 -12.54 -8.76
N ARG A 431 14.23 -12.19 -7.46
CA ARG A 431 14.60 -13.01 -6.28
C ARG A 431 15.47 -14.24 -6.60
N PHE A 432 16.74 -14.00 -6.50
CA PHE A 432 17.78 -14.98 -6.77
C PHE A 432 17.81 -16.06 -5.67
N LEU A 433 17.42 -17.29 -6.03
CA LEU A 433 17.64 -18.48 -5.23
C LEU A 433 18.92 -19.16 -5.71
N ASP A 434 19.93 -19.34 -4.83
CA ASP A 434 21.19 -20.00 -5.16
C ASP A 434 21.41 -21.28 -4.35
N ILE A 435 22.35 -22.11 -4.82
CA ILE A 435 22.68 -23.38 -4.18
C ILE A 435 23.15 -23.21 -2.73
N PRO A 436 23.99 -22.21 -2.37
CA PRO A 436 24.31 -21.92 -0.98
C PRO A 436 23.09 -21.69 -0.11
N THR A 437 22.11 -20.91 -0.58
CA THR A 437 20.86 -20.64 0.14
C THR A 437 20.05 -21.93 0.34
N VAL A 438 19.89 -22.76 -0.69
CA VAL A 438 19.20 -24.06 -0.58
C VAL A 438 19.92 -24.98 0.41
N SER A 439 21.27 -25.03 0.35
CA SER A 439 22.09 -25.81 1.29
C SER A 439 21.94 -25.32 2.73
N ALA A 440 21.95 -23.99 2.92
CA ALA A 440 21.73 -23.39 4.24
C ALA A 440 20.35 -23.76 4.80
N ARG A 441 19.29 -23.65 3.99
CA ARG A 441 17.91 -24.00 4.40
C ARG A 441 17.77 -25.49 4.71
N ARG A 442 18.37 -26.39 3.94
CA ARG A 442 18.42 -27.83 4.30
C ARG A 442 18.97 -28.02 5.71
N GLN A 443 20.13 -27.43 6.01
CA GLN A 443 20.78 -27.56 7.32
C GLN A 443 19.96 -26.88 8.43
N TYR A 444 19.34 -25.76 8.12
CA TYR A 444 18.43 -25.06 9.04
C TYR A 444 17.24 -25.94 9.41
N TYR A 445 16.55 -26.58 8.43
CA TYR A 445 15.42 -27.47 8.71
C TYR A 445 15.86 -28.74 9.46
N GLN A 446 17.01 -29.30 9.09
CA GLN A 446 17.60 -30.42 9.80
C GLN A 446 17.91 -30.09 11.27
N SER A 447 18.30 -28.85 11.58
CA SER A 447 18.54 -28.40 12.94
C SER A 447 17.29 -28.45 13.82
N PHE A 448 16.12 -28.08 13.29
CA PHE A 448 14.84 -28.17 14.00
C PHE A 448 14.37 -29.62 14.20
N TYR A 449 14.70 -30.52 13.25
CA TYR A 449 14.47 -31.93 13.46
C TYR A 449 15.26 -32.45 14.67
N HIS A 450 16.56 -32.12 14.79
CA HIS A 450 17.37 -32.49 15.93
C HIS A 450 16.90 -31.81 17.23
N GLU A 451 16.49 -30.53 17.17
CA GLU A 451 15.91 -29.82 18.30
C GLU A 451 14.69 -30.55 18.86
N SER A 452 13.76 -30.98 17.98
CA SER A 452 12.54 -31.69 18.37
C SER A 452 12.80 -33.01 19.09
N ARG A 453 14.02 -33.56 18.95
CA ARG A 453 14.48 -34.79 19.59
C ARG A 453 15.38 -34.56 20.79
N GLY A 454 15.68 -33.30 21.14
CA GLY A 454 16.64 -32.95 22.19
C GLY A 454 18.10 -33.23 21.84
N GLU A 455 18.43 -33.39 20.57
CA GLU A 455 19.77 -33.70 20.06
C GLU A 455 20.56 -32.41 19.79
N TYR A 456 20.82 -31.61 20.85
CA TYR A 456 21.32 -30.23 20.73
C TYR A 456 22.72 -30.14 20.13
N ASP A 457 23.59 -31.15 20.28
CA ASP A 457 24.91 -31.20 19.64
C ASP A 457 24.80 -31.31 18.11
N GLU A 458 23.87 -32.12 17.61
CA GLU A 458 23.63 -32.25 16.19
C GLU A 458 22.89 -31.01 15.62
N GLN A 459 21.96 -30.43 16.40
CA GLN A 459 21.33 -29.14 16.07
C GLN A 459 22.41 -28.08 15.82
N ARG A 460 23.38 -27.93 16.75
CA ARG A 460 24.46 -26.96 16.65
C ARG A 460 25.31 -27.17 15.41
N LYS A 461 25.71 -28.42 15.12
CA LYS A 461 26.48 -28.76 13.91
C LYS A 461 25.77 -28.41 12.63
N CYS A 462 24.45 -28.63 12.57
CA CYS A 462 23.63 -28.25 11.43
C CYS A 462 23.57 -26.73 11.26
N LEU A 463 23.36 -25.97 12.35
CA LEU A 463 23.34 -24.50 12.31
C LEU A 463 24.70 -23.89 11.93
N GLU A 464 25.81 -24.47 12.38
CA GLU A 464 27.15 -24.05 11.95
C GLU A 464 27.37 -24.25 10.44
N LYS A 465 26.90 -25.37 9.89
CA LYS A 465 26.92 -25.61 8.43
C LYS A 465 25.99 -24.67 7.67
N ALA A 466 24.79 -24.38 8.22
CA ALA A 466 23.86 -23.42 7.64
C ALA A 466 24.47 -22.02 7.57
N SER A 467 25.05 -21.55 8.67
CA SER A 467 25.72 -20.24 8.75
C SER A 467 26.96 -20.15 7.85
N ALA A 468 27.69 -21.25 7.67
CA ALA A 468 28.83 -21.29 6.74
C ALA A 468 28.38 -21.22 5.27
N ALA A 469 27.19 -21.77 4.92
CA ALA A 469 26.63 -21.73 3.58
C ALA A 469 25.97 -20.38 3.26
N ASN A 470 25.26 -19.78 4.22
CA ASN A 470 24.66 -18.45 4.10
C ASN A 470 24.77 -17.68 5.41
N ALA A 471 25.78 -16.84 5.51
CA ALA A 471 26.05 -16.01 6.69
C ALA A 471 25.12 -14.78 6.79
N SER A 472 24.32 -14.48 5.75
CA SER A 472 23.45 -13.30 5.67
C SER A 472 22.00 -13.58 6.09
N ASP A 473 21.68 -14.82 6.48
CA ASP A 473 20.34 -15.22 6.88
C ASP A 473 20.12 -14.99 8.38
N PRO A 474 19.28 -14.04 8.80
CA PRO A 474 19.04 -13.75 10.21
C PRO A 474 18.37 -14.90 10.96
N ASP A 475 17.54 -15.72 10.28
CA ASP A 475 16.86 -16.85 10.92
C ASP A 475 17.85 -17.89 11.45
N ILE A 476 18.95 -18.10 10.73
CA ILE A 476 20.01 -19.01 11.14
C ILE A 476 20.68 -18.49 12.43
N LEU A 477 20.99 -17.19 12.49
CA LEU A 477 21.60 -16.59 13.70
C LEU A 477 20.64 -16.60 14.89
N ILE A 478 19.36 -16.39 14.64
CA ILE A 478 18.29 -16.48 15.66
C ILE A 478 18.22 -17.91 16.21
N ALA A 479 18.23 -18.92 15.33
CA ALA A 479 18.24 -20.32 15.75
C ALA A 479 19.50 -20.67 16.53
N MET A 480 20.69 -20.22 16.08
CA MET A 480 21.94 -20.39 16.81
C MET A 480 21.91 -19.74 18.21
N PHE A 481 21.33 -18.54 18.32
CA PHE A 481 21.21 -17.84 19.60
C PHE A 481 20.33 -18.61 20.60
N ARG A 482 19.35 -19.36 20.12
CA ARG A 482 18.38 -20.11 20.91
C ARG A 482 18.80 -21.54 21.25
N VAL A 483 19.95 -22.03 20.75
CA VAL A 483 20.41 -23.40 21.02
C VAL A 483 20.51 -23.63 22.53
N PRO A 484 19.76 -24.59 23.11
CA PRO A 484 19.89 -24.94 24.52
C PRO A 484 21.30 -25.53 24.81
N GLU A 485 21.80 -25.33 26.03
CA GLU A 485 23.03 -25.93 26.52
C GLU A 485 24.29 -25.64 25.65
N ALA A 486 24.26 -24.60 24.81
CA ALA A 486 25.40 -24.17 24.01
C ALA A 486 26.59 -23.77 24.91
N ASP A 487 27.80 -24.15 24.50
CA ASP A 487 29.03 -23.72 25.21
C ASP A 487 29.29 -22.22 25.01
N GLU A 488 30.18 -21.68 25.86
CA GLU A 488 30.45 -20.24 25.87
C GLU A 488 31.14 -19.77 24.58
N GLU A 489 31.98 -20.60 23.97
CA GLU A 489 32.63 -20.26 22.70
C GLU A 489 31.62 -20.12 21.57
N PHE A 490 30.66 -21.04 21.45
CA PHE A 490 29.59 -20.98 20.48
C PHE A 490 28.73 -19.73 20.70
N ARG A 491 28.32 -19.43 21.94
CA ARG A 491 27.56 -18.23 22.29
C ARG A 491 28.28 -16.94 21.90
N GLN A 492 29.57 -16.84 22.18
CA GLN A 492 30.37 -15.66 21.85
C GLN A 492 30.51 -15.46 20.34
N ARG A 493 30.75 -16.52 19.58
CA ARG A 493 30.78 -16.49 18.11
C ARG A 493 29.42 -16.05 17.52
N THR A 494 28.33 -16.61 18.02
CA THR A 494 26.97 -16.26 17.61
C THR A 494 26.67 -14.79 17.87
N ARG A 495 26.95 -14.28 19.07
CA ARG A 495 26.80 -12.87 19.42
C ARG A 495 27.65 -11.94 18.55
N ALA A 496 28.86 -12.35 18.21
CA ALA A 496 29.72 -11.59 17.30
C ALA A 496 29.13 -11.52 15.89
N ALA A 497 28.56 -12.63 15.39
CA ALA A 497 27.88 -12.67 14.09
C ALA A 497 26.61 -11.79 14.08
N ILE A 498 25.79 -11.84 15.15
CA ILE A 498 24.60 -10.98 15.31
C ILE A 498 25.00 -9.50 15.29
N ARG A 499 26.04 -9.10 16.01
CA ARG A 499 26.51 -7.69 15.99
C ARG A 499 26.94 -7.26 14.60
N LYS A 500 27.70 -8.09 13.89
CA LYS A 500 28.13 -7.79 12.50
C LYS A 500 26.95 -7.65 11.56
N MET A 501 25.94 -8.51 11.65
CA MET A 501 24.72 -8.42 10.84
C MET A 501 23.90 -7.18 11.18
N ASN A 502 23.78 -6.85 12.47
CA ASN A 502 23.14 -5.63 12.94
C ASN A 502 23.79 -4.37 12.34
N GLU A 503 25.13 -4.30 12.32
CA GLU A 503 25.89 -3.21 11.70
C GLU A 503 25.60 -3.12 10.18
N ALA A 504 25.50 -4.26 9.49
CA ALA A 504 25.18 -4.31 8.06
C ALA A 504 23.79 -3.77 7.77
N PHE A 505 22.76 -4.20 8.52
CA PHE A 505 21.40 -3.67 8.36
C PHE A 505 21.31 -2.17 8.71
N GLN A 506 22.06 -1.68 9.69
CA GLN A 506 22.12 -0.25 9.98
C GLN A 506 22.69 0.56 8.81
N ALA A 507 23.77 0.07 8.19
CA ALA A 507 24.34 0.70 7.01
C ALA A 507 23.36 0.70 5.82
N GLU A 508 22.61 -0.39 5.64
CA GLU A 508 21.58 -0.49 4.59
C GLU A 508 20.43 0.50 4.82
N ILE A 509 19.97 0.67 6.08
CA ILE A 509 18.96 1.67 6.45
C ILE A 509 19.45 3.10 6.18
N GLU A 510 20.73 3.39 6.44
CA GLU A 510 21.34 4.70 6.17
C GLU A 510 21.46 4.97 4.67
N GLU A 511 21.76 3.94 3.86
CA GLU A 511 21.89 4.04 2.41
C GLU A 511 20.52 4.10 1.71
N TYR A 512 19.53 3.33 2.21
CA TYR A 512 18.17 3.22 1.62
C TYR A 512 17.09 3.48 2.69
N PRO A 513 16.88 4.72 3.13
CA PRO A 513 15.97 5.06 4.24
C PRO A 513 14.48 4.81 3.95
N ASP A 514 14.13 4.55 2.69
CA ASP A 514 12.76 4.23 2.27
C ASP A 514 12.58 2.73 1.96
N ASP A 515 13.58 1.87 2.20
CA ASP A 515 13.41 0.42 2.09
C ASP A 515 12.83 -0.16 3.38
N PRO A 516 11.56 -0.61 3.39
CA PRO A 516 10.93 -1.18 4.57
C PRO A 516 11.57 -2.51 5.00
N ASN A 517 12.20 -3.25 4.06
CA ASN A 517 12.81 -4.55 4.37
C ASN A 517 13.99 -4.40 5.33
N ALA A 518 14.87 -3.42 5.11
CA ALA A 518 16.03 -3.20 5.96
C ALA A 518 15.63 -2.94 7.42
N TYR A 519 14.61 -2.09 7.63
CA TYR A 519 14.04 -1.85 8.97
C TYR A 519 13.44 -3.12 9.58
N ASN A 520 12.67 -3.88 8.80
CA ASN A 520 12.04 -5.10 9.27
C ASN A 520 13.06 -6.18 9.63
N GLN A 521 14.08 -6.39 8.81
CA GLN A 521 15.12 -7.40 9.06
C GLN A 521 15.95 -7.09 10.30
N TRP A 522 16.29 -5.80 10.48
CA TRP A 522 16.96 -5.35 11.71
C TRP A 522 16.09 -5.63 12.95
N ALA A 523 14.81 -5.24 12.87
CA ALA A 523 13.87 -5.41 13.97
C ALA A 523 13.63 -6.90 14.29
N TRP A 524 13.52 -7.76 13.26
CA TRP A 524 13.38 -9.20 13.40
C TRP A 524 14.56 -9.84 14.12
N LEU A 525 15.78 -9.48 13.71
CA LEU A 525 17.00 -10.00 14.34
C LEU A 525 17.04 -9.62 15.83
N ILE A 526 16.84 -8.33 16.16
CA ILE A 526 16.92 -7.86 17.56
C ILE A 526 15.74 -8.37 18.39
N GLY A 527 14.51 -8.33 17.90
CA GLY A 527 13.33 -8.83 18.59
C GLY A 527 13.37 -10.33 18.90
N ASN A 528 14.21 -11.09 18.21
CA ASN A 528 14.39 -12.52 18.40
C ASN A 528 15.68 -12.90 19.16
N THR A 529 16.58 -11.96 19.42
CA THR A 529 17.87 -12.21 20.07
C THR A 529 18.09 -11.30 21.26
N GLU A 530 19.01 -10.35 21.19
CA GLU A 530 19.36 -9.40 22.25
C GLU A 530 19.64 -8.02 21.65
N GLY A 531 19.37 -6.94 22.40
CA GLY A 531 19.70 -5.58 21.98
C GLY A 531 18.67 -4.55 22.44
N ASP A 532 18.54 -3.46 21.69
CA ASP A 532 17.60 -2.38 21.98
C ASP A 532 16.21 -2.71 21.44
N PHE A 533 15.37 -3.31 22.30
CA PHE A 533 14.00 -3.70 21.94
C PHE A 533 13.08 -2.49 21.69
N ALA A 534 13.35 -1.33 22.31
CA ALA A 534 12.57 -0.13 22.05
C ALA A 534 12.81 0.38 20.61
N LYS A 535 14.08 0.39 20.20
CA LYS A 535 14.46 0.71 18.82
C LYS A 535 13.94 -0.36 17.82
N ALA A 536 13.88 -1.63 18.22
CA ALA A 536 13.29 -2.67 17.38
C ALA A 536 11.80 -2.44 17.10
N VAL A 537 11.05 -2.02 18.11
CA VAL A 537 9.64 -1.59 17.95
C VAL A 537 9.54 -0.38 17.03
N GLU A 538 10.38 0.65 17.21
CA GLU A 538 10.41 1.84 16.36
C GLU A 538 10.67 1.48 14.89
N TYR A 539 11.68 0.67 14.61
CA TYR A 539 12.03 0.26 13.25
C TYR A 539 10.99 -0.64 12.60
N SER A 540 10.40 -1.58 13.34
CA SER A 540 9.29 -2.39 12.83
C SER A 540 8.05 -1.54 12.56
N ARG A 541 7.78 -0.49 13.33
CA ARG A 541 6.73 0.49 13.02
C ARG A 541 7.07 1.27 11.75
N ARG A 542 8.32 1.68 11.58
CA ARG A 542 8.76 2.38 10.37
C ARG A 542 8.57 1.54 9.10
N SER A 543 8.83 0.24 9.16
CA SER A 543 8.56 -0.64 8.01
C SER A 543 7.07 -0.69 7.64
N LEU A 544 6.18 -0.67 8.65
CA LEU A 544 4.71 -0.63 8.45
C LEU A 544 4.19 0.74 8.01
N GLU A 545 4.86 1.84 8.35
CA GLU A 545 4.53 3.17 7.82
C GLU A 545 4.79 3.23 6.31
N ILE A 546 5.87 2.58 5.84
CA ILE A 546 6.22 2.52 4.41
C ILE A 546 5.35 1.50 3.67
N ARG A 547 5.07 0.34 4.27
CA ARG A 547 4.22 -0.72 3.72
C ARG A 547 3.20 -1.18 4.76
N PRO A 548 2.04 -0.52 4.82
CA PRO A 548 0.97 -0.88 5.75
C PRO A 548 0.43 -2.29 5.50
N ASP A 549 -0.09 -2.93 6.56
CA ASP A 549 -0.74 -4.24 6.51
C ASP A 549 0.10 -5.38 5.89
N GLU A 550 1.43 -5.26 5.86
CA GLU A 550 2.29 -6.37 5.46
C GLU A 550 2.36 -7.41 6.59
N PRO A 551 1.85 -8.65 6.38
CA PRO A 551 1.73 -9.63 7.46
C PRO A 551 3.05 -10.01 8.13
N SER A 552 4.13 -10.10 7.35
CA SER A 552 5.47 -10.42 7.87
C SER A 552 6.04 -9.29 8.75
N TYR A 553 5.67 -8.02 8.45
CA TYR A 553 6.08 -6.88 9.27
C TYR A 553 5.26 -6.78 10.56
N LEU A 554 3.97 -7.13 10.50
CA LEU A 554 3.11 -7.23 11.67
C LEU A 554 3.56 -8.35 12.62
N ASP A 555 3.98 -9.51 12.08
CA ASP A 555 4.58 -10.61 12.83
C ASP A 555 5.86 -10.16 13.55
N THR A 556 6.74 -9.44 12.84
CA THR A 556 7.95 -8.83 13.42
C THR A 556 7.61 -7.83 14.52
N LEU A 557 6.61 -6.96 14.30
CA LEU A 557 6.17 -5.98 15.30
C LEU A 557 5.65 -6.68 16.57
N GLY A 558 4.84 -7.72 16.39
CA GLY A 558 4.36 -8.56 17.49
C GLY A 558 5.52 -9.14 18.31
N ARG A 559 6.55 -9.64 17.62
CA ARG A 559 7.75 -10.18 18.25
C ARG A 559 8.57 -9.12 18.99
N CYS A 560 8.72 -7.91 18.40
CA CYS A 560 9.42 -6.80 19.04
C CYS A 560 8.72 -6.32 20.31
N TYR A 561 7.38 -6.18 20.29
CA TYR A 561 6.61 -5.86 21.48
C TYR A 561 6.74 -6.93 22.57
N TYR A 562 6.69 -8.21 22.19
CA TYR A 562 6.89 -9.31 23.11
C TYR A 562 8.26 -9.23 23.79
N ALA A 563 9.32 -8.99 23.02
CA ALA A 563 10.69 -8.83 23.54
C ALA A 563 10.83 -7.61 24.47
N ALA A 564 10.11 -6.52 24.17
CA ALA A 564 10.03 -5.33 25.01
C ALA A 564 9.15 -5.50 26.26
N GLY A 565 8.44 -6.64 26.41
CA GLY A 565 7.55 -6.94 27.54
C GLY A 565 6.12 -6.38 27.41
N ASP A 566 5.78 -5.79 26.29
CA ASP A 566 4.45 -5.25 25.98
C ASP A 566 3.56 -6.33 25.34
N LEU A 567 3.00 -7.21 26.16
CA LEU A 567 2.20 -8.35 25.71
C LEU A 567 0.89 -7.93 25.03
N ASP A 568 0.28 -6.84 25.46
CA ASP A 568 -1.01 -6.39 24.91
C ASP A 568 -0.84 -5.95 23.44
N ASN A 569 0.18 -5.15 23.14
CA ASN A 569 0.47 -4.73 21.78
C ASN A 569 1.08 -5.88 20.95
N ALA A 570 1.84 -6.79 21.55
CA ALA A 570 2.32 -8.00 20.88
C ALA A 570 1.16 -8.86 20.36
N ILE A 571 0.14 -9.11 21.19
CA ILE A 571 -1.05 -9.88 20.80
C ILE A 571 -1.83 -9.17 19.68
N LYS A 572 -2.04 -7.85 19.80
CA LYS A 572 -2.78 -7.08 18.76
C LYS A 572 -2.09 -7.14 17.40
N ALA A 573 -0.78 -6.88 17.36
CA ALA A 573 -0.02 -6.93 16.11
C ALA A 573 -0.05 -8.35 15.50
N GLN A 574 0.14 -9.37 16.34
CA GLN A 574 0.14 -10.76 15.90
C GLN A 574 -1.24 -11.24 15.46
N GLN A 575 -2.31 -10.81 16.10
CA GLN A 575 -3.69 -11.10 15.67
C GLN A 575 -3.93 -10.54 14.27
N ARG A 576 -3.50 -9.30 14.01
CA ARG A 576 -3.63 -8.71 12.67
C ARG A 576 -2.84 -9.47 11.61
N ALA A 577 -1.62 -9.91 11.91
CA ALA A 577 -0.84 -10.76 11.01
C ALA A 577 -1.57 -12.07 10.66
N VAL A 578 -2.13 -12.74 11.67
CA VAL A 578 -2.89 -13.99 11.50
C VAL A 578 -4.21 -13.77 10.75
N GLU A 579 -4.90 -12.65 10.96
CA GLU A 579 -6.11 -12.31 10.19
C GLU A 579 -5.83 -12.18 8.69
N LEU A 580 -4.71 -11.56 8.35
CA LEU A 580 -4.31 -11.36 6.95
C LEU A 580 -3.79 -12.65 6.30
N THR A 581 -3.13 -13.51 7.08
CA THR A 581 -2.52 -14.76 6.58
C THR A 581 -2.81 -15.95 7.50
N PRO A 582 -4.07 -16.40 7.58
CA PRO A 582 -4.48 -17.44 8.53
C PRO A 582 -3.87 -18.83 8.25
N HIS A 583 -3.31 -19.03 7.07
CA HIS A 583 -2.70 -20.28 6.64
C HIS A 583 -1.25 -20.47 7.14
N TYR A 584 -0.55 -19.40 7.58
CA TYR A 584 0.79 -19.52 8.13
C TYR A 584 0.78 -20.03 9.58
N GLY A 585 1.24 -21.25 9.77
CA GLY A 585 1.28 -21.93 11.06
C GLY A 585 2.24 -21.26 12.04
N VAL A 586 3.37 -20.74 11.57
CA VAL A 586 4.37 -20.06 12.41
C VAL A 586 3.76 -18.83 13.10
N MET A 587 2.99 -18.02 12.39
CA MET A 587 2.34 -16.81 12.94
C MET A 587 1.28 -17.17 13.99
N ARG A 588 0.48 -18.23 13.75
CA ARG A 588 -0.50 -18.72 14.71
C ARG A 588 0.17 -19.22 15.99
N ARG A 589 1.24 -20.01 15.87
CA ARG A 589 1.99 -20.51 17.03
C ARG A 589 2.60 -19.39 17.85
N GLN A 590 3.06 -18.32 17.20
CA GLN A 590 3.57 -17.14 17.88
C GLN A 590 2.47 -16.41 18.65
N LEU A 591 1.27 -16.25 18.07
CA LEU A 591 0.10 -15.69 18.74
C LEU A 591 -0.28 -16.51 19.98
N GLU A 592 -0.36 -17.84 19.83
CA GLU A 592 -0.66 -18.76 20.94
C GLU A 592 0.38 -18.65 22.07
N LEU A 593 1.64 -18.45 21.74
CA LEU A 593 2.70 -18.22 22.72
C LEU A 593 2.42 -16.94 23.53
N PHE A 594 2.17 -15.84 22.84
CA PHE A 594 1.92 -14.53 23.50
C PHE A 594 0.67 -14.58 24.39
N GLN A 595 -0.41 -15.20 23.93
CA GLN A 595 -1.65 -15.37 24.68
C GLN A 595 -1.45 -16.23 25.93
N ARG A 596 -0.71 -17.34 25.83
CA ARG A 596 -0.38 -18.20 26.99
C ARG A 596 0.42 -17.45 28.05
N GLU A 597 1.41 -16.65 27.63
CA GLU A 597 2.20 -15.87 28.58
C GLU A 597 1.38 -14.74 29.23
N ALA A 598 0.52 -14.07 28.48
CA ALA A 598 -0.38 -13.06 29.05
C ALA A 598 -1.31 -13.66 30.09
N ALA A 599 -1.90 -14.84 29.81
CA ALA A 599 -2.74 -15.56 30.75
C ALA A 599 -1.99 -16.00 32.01
N SER A 600 -0.71 -16.36 31.90
CA SER A 600 0.13 -16.76 33.05
C SER A 600 0.50 -15.61 33.98
N LYS A 601 0.44 -14.36 33.51
CA LYS A 601 0.75 -13.14 34.28
C LYS A 601 -0.49 -12.48 34.89
N GLN A 602 -1.69 -12.95 34.54
CA GLN A 602 -2.92 -12.51 35.23
C GLN A 602 -3.01 -13.22 36.58
N PRO A 603 -3.26 -12.48 37.69
CA PRO A 603 -3.26 -13.02 39.06
C PRO A 603 -4.37 -14.02 39.34
#